data_c08264e278ea14eec148c5f2b2b8126b
#
_entry.id   c08264e278ea14eec148c5f2b2b8126b
#
_cell.length_a   1.000
_cell.length_b   1.000
_cell.length_c   1.000
_cell.angle_alpha   90.00
_cell.angle_beta   90.00
_cell.angle_gamma   90.00
#
_symmetry.space_group_name_H-M   'P 1'
#
loop_
_entity.id
_entity.type
_entity.pdbx_description
1 polymer ?
#
loop_
_entity_poly.entity_id
_entity_poly.type
_entity_poly.pdbx_seq_one_letter_code
_entity_poly.pdbx_strand_id
1 'polypeptide(L)'
;LARNGYATGFVGKYHVGLEHDEGFFKEAGLFNIPKNIEYTDELNQHKYRNEKIHRKLIKDRGFTWAKNIYWGNLKDPFKGHNPEWTTAAAIEFIEEHKDQPFYLHVCSTLLHGPNGEWHNSLLNRELVTGEGMIEKPIKSQPSRASVMKRIKAAGLTENEAGYLWMDDGIGVILDKLDELGIADNTIFLFVSDHGSSGKGSLFRTKGMEVPCIVRWPNGIKAGTVCDELLQSTDFVPTWFDVAGVEIPKGYPMDGISFAP
;
A
#
# COMPACT_ATOMS: atom_id res chain seq x y z
N LEU A 1 8.39 -16.36 4.66
CA LEU A 1 8.62 -16.35 3.20
C LEU A 1 10.08 -16.05 2.85
N ALA A 2 10.69 -14.95 3.30
CA ALA A 2 12.07 -14.58 2.94
C ALA A 2 13.09 -15.71 3.22
N ARG A 3 13.00 -16.38 4.36
CA ARG A 3 13.86 -17.53 4.72
C ARG A 3 13.67 -18.75 3.81
N ASN A 4 12.60 -18.77 3.01
CA ASN A 4 12.25 -19.83 2.07
C ASN A 4 12.42 -19.38 0.61
N GLY A 5 13.31 -18.42 0.36
CA GLY A 5 13.71 -18.04 -0.99
C GLY A 5 12.80 -17.03 -1.69
N TYR A 6 11.78 -16.48 -1.00
CA TYR A 6 10.95 -15.43 -1.57
C TYR A 6 11.65 -14.07 -1.47
N ALA A 7 11.62 -13.29 -2.55
CA ALA A 7 11.82 -11.86 -2.44
C ALA A 7 10.61 -11.24 -1.72
N THR A 8 10.83 -10.43 -0.69
CA THR A 8 9.74 -9.83 0.07
C THR A 8 9.86 -8.31 0.05
N GLY A 9 8.88 -7.65 -0.57
CA GLY A 9 8.83 -6.22 -0.80
C GLY A 9 7.76 -5.52 0.03
N PHE A 10 8.06 -4.29 0.47
CA PHE A 10 7.11 -3.40 1.12
C PHE A 10 7.16 -2.01 0.50
N VAL A 11 5.98 -1.44 0.19
CA VAL A 11 5.81 -0.12 -0.43
C VAL A 11 4.68 0.65 0.26
N GLY A 12 4.87 1.95 0.46
CA GLY A 12 3.82 2.86 0.87
C GLY A 12 3.75 3.11 2.36
N LYS A 13 2.55 3.31 2.88
CA LYS A 13 2.31 3.69 4.27
C LYS A 13 2.65 2.57 5.23
N TYR A 14 3.48 2.90 6.21
CA TYR A 14 3.80 2.03 7.34
C TYR A 14 3.22 2.65 8.63
N HIS A 15 2.48 1.89 9.41
CA HIS A 15 1.82 2.41 10.62
C HIS A 15 1.66 1.34 11.71
N VAL A 16 2.68 0.53 11.91
CA VAL A 16 2.72 -0.51 12.94
C VAL A 16 4.03 -0.46 13.71
N GLY A 17 4.01 -0.91 14.96
CA GLY A 17 5.18 -1.00 15.81
C GLY A 17 5.33 0.18 16.78
N LEU A 18 6.55 0.40 17.25
CA LEU A 18 6.88 1.34 18.31
C LEU A 18 7.08 2.79 17.85
N GLU A 19 6.81 3.08 16.56
CA GLU A 19 6.98 4.42 15.98
C GLU A 19 6.00 5.48 16.53
N HIS A 20 5.13 5.10 17.46
CA HIS A 20 4.35 6.04 18.27
C HIS A 20 5.13 6.58 19.48
N ASP A 21 6.22 5.91 19.86
CA ASP A 21 7.04 6.26 21.01
C ASP A 21 8.11 7.29 20.62
N GLU A 22 8.14 8.42 21.30
CA GLU A 22 9.13 9.48 21.06
C GLU A 22 10.56 8.99 21.32
N GLY A 23 10.74 8.08 22.27
CA GLY A 23 12.02 7.44 22.58
C GLY A 23 12.52 6.63 21.38
N PHE A 24 11.63 5.84 20.78
CA PHE A 24 11.94 5.08 19.57
C PHE A 24 12.32 5.98 18.39
N PHE A 25 11.59 7.08 18.16
CA PHE A 25 11.94 8.04 17.12
C PHE A 25 13.36 8.57 17.25
N LYS A 26 13.74 8.94 18.47
CA LYS A 26 15.07 9.45 18.78
C LYS A 26 16.14 8.37 18.61
N GLU A 27 15.91 7.17 19.13
CA GLU A 27 16.83 6.04 19.01
C GLU A 27 17.03 5.61 17.57
N ALA A 28 15.96 5.56 16.78
CA ALA A 28 16.01 5.25 15.35
C ALA A 28 16.63 6.37 14.50
N GLY A 29 16.88 7.56 15.07
CA GLY A 29 17.39 8.71 14.33
C GLY A 29 16.36 9.38 13.42
N LEU A 30 15.06 9.15 13.66
CA LEU A 30 13.96 9.75 12.91
C LEU A 30 13.73 11.20 13.36
N PHE A 31 13.51 12.07 12.40
CA PHE A 31 13.10 13.45 12.67
C PHE A 31 11.56 13.50 12.79
N ASN A 32 11.08 13.95 13.94
CA ASN A 32 9.66 14.17 14.13
C ASN A 32 9.25 15.49 13.50
N ILE A 33 8.51 15.44 12.39
CA ILE A 33 8.05 16.63 11.70
C ILE A 33 6.95 17.31 12.51
N PRO A 34 7.15 18.56 12.96
CA PRO A 34 6.15 19.30 13.71
C PRO A 34 4.86 19.50 12.88
N LYS A 35 3.74 19.73 13.55
CA LYS A 35 2.51 20.19 12.88
C LYS A 35 2.63 21.67 12.54
N ASN A 36 1.98 22.08 11.46
CA ASN A 36 1.85 23.50 11.06
C ASN A 36 3.20 24.21 10.86
N ILE A 37 4.17 23.51 10.30
CA ILE A 37 5.47 24.08 9.94
C ILE A 37 5.47 24.46 8.46
N GLU A 38 6.13 25.56 8.11
CA GLU A 38 6.34 25.94 6.71
C GLU A 38 7.39 25.06 6.04
N TYR A 39 7.29 24.94 4.72
CA TYR A 39 8.27 24.19 3.93
C TYR A 39 9.63 24.87 3.97
N THR A 40 10.67 24.08 4.18
CA THR A 40 12.07 24.45 3.98
C THR A 40 12.82 23.28 3.32
N ASP A 41 13.93 23.60 2.64
CA ASP A 41 14.77 22.55 2.04
C ASP A 41 15.38 21.64 3.11
N GLU A 42 15.71 22.18 4.28
CA GLU A 42 16.18 21.38 5.42
C GLU A 42 15.13 20.38 5.88
N LEU A 43 13.88 20.82 6.00
CA LEU A 43 12.76 19.95 6.35
C LEU A 43 12.55 18.85 5.29
N ASN A 44 12.72 19.19 4.02
CA ASN A 44 12.68 18.20 2.93
C ASN A 44 13.77 17.16 3.05
N GLN A 45 15.01 17.58 3.41
CA GLN A 45 16.10 16.65 3.67
C GLN A 45 15.82 15.71 4.86
N HIS A 46 15.16 16.20 5.90
CA HIS A 46 14.73 15.36 7.02
C HIS A 46 13.70 14.31 6.56
N LYS A 47 12.74 14.67 5.72
CA LYS A 47 11.78 13.71 5.14
C LYS A 47 12.49 12.63 4.35
N TYR A 48 13.40 13.02 3.49
CA TYR A 48 14.18 12.10 2.68
C TYR A 48 15.02 11.14 3.54
N ARG A 49 15.66 11.62 4.62
CA ARG A 49 16.39 10.77 5.57
C ARG A 49 15.47 9.81 6.31
N ASN A 50 14.31 10.28 6.77
CA ASN A 50 13.32 9.44 7.43
C ASN A 50 12.88 8.28 6.53
N GLU A 51 12.67 8.51 5.25
CA GLU A 51 12.31 7.44 4.32
C GLU A 51 13.40 6.37 4.25
N LYS A 52 14.68 6.75 4.20
CA LYS A 52 15.80 5.79 4.22
C LYS A 52 15.86 4.98 5.53
N ILE A 53 15.59 5.63 6.66
CA ILE A 53 15.52 4.95 7.96
C ILE A 53 14.34 3.97 7.97
N HIS A 54 13.16 4.37 7.49
CA HIS A 54 12.01 3.46 7.41
C HIS A 54 12.28 2.26 6.51
N ARG A 55 12.97 2.40 5.38
CA ARG A 55 13.41 1.25 4.56
C ARG A 55 14.23 0.27 5.38
N LYS A 56 15.19 0.77 6.16
CA LYS A 56 16.01 -0.07 7.03
C LYS A 56 15.15 -0.78 8.08
N LEU A 57 14.28 -0.06 8.77
CA LEU A 57 13.39 -0.63 9.80
C LEU A 57 12.49 -1.74 9.24
N ILE A 58 11.97 -1.59 8.04
CA ILE A 58 11.18 -2.63 7.35
C ILE A 58 12.05 -3.85 7.05
N LYS A 59 13.28 -3.65 6.56
CA LYS A 59 14.20 -4.75 6.29
C LYS A 59 14.62 -5.48 7.56
N ASP A 60 14.87 -4.76 8.63
CA ASP A 60 15.20 -5.35 9.96
C ASP A 60 14.04 -6.22 10.50
N ARG A 61 12.81 -6.01 10.01
CA ARG A 61 11.62 -6.83 10.31
C ARG A 61 11.43 -8.04 9.37
N GLY A 62 12.38 -8.29 8.48
CA GLY A 62 12.42 -9.49 7.65
C GLY A 62 12.01 -9.32 6.19
N PHE A 63 11.73 -8.10 5.74
CA PHE A 63 11.59 -7.83 4.31
C PHE A 63 12.97 -7.74 3.64
N THR A 64 13.11 -8.28 2.44
CA THR A 64 14.37 -8.21 1.68
C THR A 64 14.50 -6.90 0.91
N TRP A 65 13.38 -6.27 0.58
CA TRP A 65 13.30 -5.05 -0.21
C TRP A 65 12.25 -4.08 0.39
N ALA A 66 12.54 -2.78 0.35
CA ALA A 66 11.60 -1.76 0.79
C ALA A 66 11.92 -0.44 0.06
N LYS A 67 10.89 0.25 -0.43
CA LYS A 67 11.02 1.52 -1.12
C LYS A 67 9.75 2.35 -1.00
N ASN A 68 9.91 3.67 -1.08
CA ASN A 68 8.80 4.60 -1.04
C ASN A 68 7.96 4.44 0.24
N ILE A 69 8.64 4.40 1.38
CA ILE A 69 8.04 4.16 2.69
C ILE A 69 7.84 5.49 3.42
N TYR A 70 6.71 5.64 4.08
CA TYR A 70 6.50 6.70 5.05
C TYR A 70 5.65 6.23 6.22
N TRP A 71 5.89 6.83 7.38
CA TRP A 71 5.19 6.43 8.58
C TRP A 71 3.95 7.30 8.84
N GLY A 72 2.86 6.65 9.20
CA GLY A 72 1.63 7.30 9.67
C GLY A 72 0.95 8.19 8.63
N ASN A 73 0.25 9.21 9.10
CA ASN A 73 -0.38 10.18 8.24
C ASN A 73 0.55 11.37 7.98
N LEU A 74 0.72 11.72 6.72
CA LEU A 74 1.52 12.87 6.33
C LEU A 74 0.87 14.16 6.83
N LYS A 75 1.71 15.13 7.21
CA LYS A 75 1.32 16.44 7.73
C LYS A 75 1.84 17.54 6.81
N ASP A 76 1.21 18.73 6.85
CA ASP A 76 1.73 19.88 6.11
C ASP A 76 3.20 20.16 6.48
N PRO A 77 4.01 20.57 5.53
CA PRO A 77 3.71 20.85 4.12
C PRO A 77 3.67 19.63 3.20
N PHE A 78 3.96 18.42 3.70
CA PHE A 78 4.06 17.18 2.91
C PHE A 78 2.74 16.38 2.86
N LYS A 79 1.66 16.93 3.35
CA LYS A 79 0.35 16.29 3.33
C LYS A 79 -0.14 16.17 1.88
N GLY A 80 -0.20 14.94 1.38
CA GLY A 80 -0.67 14.69 0.03
C GLY A 80 -0.71 13.21 -0.28
N HIS A 81 -1.58 12.85 -1.23
CA HIS A 81 -1.59 11.52 -1.84
C HIS A 81 -0.77 11.55 -3.12
N ASN A 82 0.05 10.57 -3.32
CA ASN A 82 0.80 10.37 -4.54
C ASN A 82 0.88 8.87 -4.87
N PRO A 83 -0.23 8.28 -5.37
CA PRO A 83 -0.25 6.87 -5.74
C PRO A 83 0.75 6.56 -6.86
N GLU A 84 1.05 7.52 -7.73
CA GLU A 84 2.06 7.35 -8.78
C GLU A 84 3.43 6.99 -8.20
N TRP A 85 3.77 7.57 -7.05
CA TRP A 85 5.03 7.30 -6.37
C TRP A 85 5.08 5.89 -5.78
N THR A 86 3.99 5.42 -5.18
CA THR A 86 3.90 4.04 -4.65
C THR A 86 3.79 3.01 -5.77
N THR A 87 2.99 3.28 -6.81
CA THR A 87 2.84 2.40 -7.98
C THR A 87 4.19 2.21 -8.70
N ALA A 88 4.98 3.27 -8.87
CA ALA A 88 6.30 3.17 -9.49
C ALA A 88 7.22 2.21 -8.72
N ALA A 89 7.23 2.26 -7.40
CA ALA A 89 8.03 1.35 -6.58
C ALA A 89 7.51 -0.09 -6.62
N ALA A 90 6.19 -0.29 -6.72
CA ALA A 90 5.61 -1.61 -6.88
C ALA A 90 6.00 -2.25 -8.21
N ILE A 91 5.95 -1.49 -9.31
CA ILE A 91 6.39 -1.94 -10.64
C ILE A 91 7.88 -2.29 -10.63
N GLU A 92 8.73 -1.42 -10.08
CA GLU A 92 10.17 -1.66 -9.97
C GLU A 92 10.46 -2.97 -9.23
N PHE A 93 9.79 -3.21 -8.09
CA PHE A 93 9.95 -4.46 -7.36
C PHE A 93 9.56 -5.68 -8.19
N ILE A 94 8.44 -5.63 -8.91
CA ILE A 94 7.95 -6.73 -9.75
C ILE A 94 8.95 -7.01 -10.89
N GLU A 95 9.45 -5.97 -11.56
CA GLU A 95 10.44 -6.10 -12.63
C GLU A 95 11.77 -6.70 -12.15
N GLU A 96 12.26 -6.27 -10.97
CA GLU A 96 13.50 -6.77 -10.37
C GLU A 96 13.40 -8.24 -9.93
N HIS A 97 12.19 -8.72 -9.61
CA HIS A 97 12.01 -10.04 -8.98
C HIS A 97 11.11 -11.00 -9.78
N LYS A 98 10.79 -10.67 -11.03
CA LYS A 98 9.90 -11.47 -11.91
C LYS A 98 10.33 -12.92 -12.13
N ASP A 99 11.63 -13.21 -12.01
CA ASP A 99 12.22 -14.53 -12.27
C ASP A 99 12.37 -15.40 -11.01
N GLN A 100 11.82 -14.96 -9.86
CA GLN A 100 11.85 -15.69 -8.60
C GLN A 100 10.52 -15.54 -7.85
N PRO A 101 10.20 -16.44 -6.89
CA PRO A 101 9.01 -16.26 -6.08
C PRO A 101 9.11 -14.98 -5.24
N PHE A 102 8.01 -14.23 -5.18
CA PHE A 102 7.98 -12.97 -4.43
C PHE A 102 6.69 -12.78 -3.63
N TYR A 103 6.78 -11.93 -2.63
CA TYR A 103 5.67 -11.34 -1.88
C TYR A 103 5.83 -9.83 -1.86
N LEU A 104 4.84 -9.10 -2.35
CA LEU A 104 4.84 -7.65 -2.33
C LEU A 104 3.65 -7.13 -1.53
N HIS A 105 3.92 -6.29 -0.53
CA HIS A 105 2.91 -5.60 0.25
C HIS A 105 2.88 -4.11 -0.15
N VAL A 106 1.77 -3.68 -0.76
CA VAL A 106 1.57 -2.29 -1.20
C VAL A 106 0.50 -1.63 -0.33
N CYS A 107 0.89 -0.61 0.41
CA CYS A 107 0.00 0.14 1.31
C CYS A 107 -0.36 1.50 0.71
N SER A 108 -1.48 1.57 -0.01
CA SER A 108 -2.06 2.83 -0.49
C SER A 108 -2.68 3.63 0.65
N THR A 109 -2.69 4.97 0.53
CA THR A 109 -3.42 5.86 1.43
C THR A 109 -4.71 6.43 0.85
N LEU A 110 -5.01 6.17 -0.38
CA LEU A 110 -6.32 6.42 -0.93
C LEU A 110 -7.27 5.32 -0.40
N LEU A 111 -8.37 5.65 0.14
CA LEU A 111 -9.17 6.85 0.32
C LEU A 111 -9.16 7.37 1.77
N HIS A 112 -8.01 7.40 2.42
CA HIS A 112 -7.93 7.92 3.78
C HIS A 112 -8.38 9.37 3.81
N GLY A 113 -9.28 9.69 4.73
CA GLY A 113 -9.88 11.03 4.84
C GLY A 113 -9.08 12.04 5.66
N PRO A 114 -9.55 13.28 5.76
CA PRO A 114 -10.85 13.74 5.29
C PRO A 114 -10.95 13.81 3.77
N ASN A 115 -12.16 13.61 3.24
CA ASN A 115 -12.46 13.47 1.81
C ASN A 115 -11.87 14.57 0.90
N GLY A 116 -11.73 15.80 1.38
CA GLY A 116 -11.12 16.89 0.63
C GLY A 116 -9.62 16.78 0.41
N GLU A 117 -8.91 15.87 1.09
CA GLU A 117 -7.45 15.79 0.98
C GLU A 117 -6.99 15.17 -0.33
N TRP A 118 -7.60 14.06 -0.78
CA TRP A 118 -7.21 13.46 -2.06
C TRP A 118 -7.56 14.36 -3.24
N HIS A 119 -8.68 15.10 -3.18
CA HIS A 119 -9.05 16.05 -4.21
C HIS A 119 -8.00 17.15 -4.35
N ASN A 120 -7.57 17.75 -3.24
CA ASN A 120 -6.50 18.75 -3.24
C ASN A 120 -5.18 18.15 -3.77
N SER A 121 -4.86 16.91 -3.38
CA SER A 121 -3.68 16.22 -3.88
C SER A 121 -3.74 15.99 -5.38
N LEU A 122 -4.89 15.54 -5.89
CA LEU A 122 -5.11 15.30 -7.31
C LEU A 122 -4.91 16.56 -8.16
N LEU A 123 -5.32 17.71 -7.67
CA LEU A 123 -5.24 18.98 -8.40
C LEU A 123 -3.91 19.73 -8.25
N ASN A 124 -3.28 19.67 -7.07
CA ASN A 124 -2.25 20.67 -6.71
C ASN A 124 -0.96 20.08 -6.13
N ARG A 125 -0.88 18.76 -5.81
CA ARG A 125 0.25 18.21 -5.06
C ARG A 125 0.99 17.08 -5.77
N GLU A 126 1.22 17.26 -7.07
CA GLU A 126 1.87 16.24 -7.91
C GLU A 126 3.32 15.95 -7.50
N LEU A 127 4.02 16.93 -6.93
CA LEU A 127 5.39 16.81 -6.49
C LEU A 127 5.55 16.39 -5.01
N VAL A 128 4.46 16.31 -4.25
CA VAL A 128 4.49 15.95 -2.84
C VAL A 128 4.42 14.44 -2.68
N THR A 129 5.37 13.86 -1.97
CA THR A 129 5.43 12.42 -1.71
C THR A 129 5.65 12.10 -0.24
N GLY A 130 5.64 10.82 0.10
CA GLY A 130 5.98 10.34 1.43
C GLY A 130 7.42 10.61 1.85
N GLU A 131 8.34 10.78 0.90
CA GLU A 131 9.73 11.12 1.16
C GLU A 131 10.03 12.63 1.09
N GLY A 132 9.00 13.45 0.80
CA GLY A 132 9.14 14.90 0.67
C GLY A 132 8.74 15.41 -0.71
N MET A 133 9.27 16.57 -1.07
CA MET A 133 9.09 17.15 -2.40
C MET A 133 10.09 16.55 -3.39
N ILE A 134 9.60 16.15 -4.55
CA ILE A 134 10.40 15.66 -5.67
C ILE A 134 10.49 16.72 -6.77
N GLU A 135 11.52 16.63 -7.61
CA GLU A 135 11.77 17.64 -8.65
C GLU A 135 10.83 17.53 -9.85
N LYS A 136 10.37 16.31 -10.15
CA LYS A 136 9.55 16.03 -11.34
C LYS A 136 8.43 15.06 -11.01
N PRO A 137 7.24 15.22 -11.62
CA PRO A 137 6.14 14.27 -11.46
C PRO A 137 6.52 12.87 -11.90
N ILE A 138 6.03 11.89 -11.17
CA ILE A 138 6.15 10.47 -11.53
C ILE A 138 4.99 10.12 -12.46
N LYS A 139 5.29 9.40 -13.53
CA LYS A 139 4.34 9.01 -14.59
C LYS A 139 4.21 7.48 -14.66
N SER A 140 3.80 6.88 -13.57
CA SER A 140 3.63 5.43 -13.47
C SER A 140 2.22 4.93 -13.82
N GLN A 141 1.25 5.84 -13.93
CA GLN A 141 -0.16 5.53 -14.20
C GLN A 141 -0.82 6.68 -15.00
N PRO A 142 -2.07 6.56 -15.46
CA PRO A 142 -2.79 7.60 -16.17
C PRO A 142 -2.75 8.96 -15.46
N SER A 143 -2.66 10.05 -16.24
CA SER A 143 -2.48 11.39 -15.68
C SER A 143 -3.65 11.81 -14.78
N ARG A 144 -3.36 12.63 -13.77
CA ARG A 144 -4.36 13.19 -12.85
C ARG A 144 -5.46 13.96 -13.59
N ALA A 145 -5.10 14.66 -14.66
CA ALA A 145 -6.08 15.32 -15.53
C ALA A 145 -7.00 14.30 -16.24
N SER A 146 -6.52 13.12 -16.58
CA SER A 146 -7.32 12.03 -17.14
C SER A 146 -8.34 11.51 -16.13
N VAL A 147 -7.99 11.40 -14.85
CA VAL A 147 -8.91 10.98 -13.78
C VAL A 147 -10.12 11.91 -13.74
N MET A 148 -9.89 13.22 -13.63
CA MET A 148 -10.97 14.21 -13.59
C MET A 148 -11.84 14.21 -14.85
N LYS A 149 -11.22 14.07 -16.03
CA LYS A 149 -11.94 13.98 -17.30
C LYS A 149 -12.88 12.77 -17.34
N ARG A 150 -12.42 11.59 -16.90
CA ARG A 150 -13.21 10.34 -16.92
C ARG A 150 -14.35 10.38 -15.90
N ILE A 151 -14.12 10.90 -14.69
CA ILE A 151 -15.15 11.09 -13.66
C ILE A 151 -16.26 11.99 -14.20
N LYS A 152 -15.91 13.12 -14.79
CA LYS A 152 -16.89 14.05 -15.39
C LYS A 152 -17.64 13.40 -16.55
N ALA A 153 -16.99 12.65 -17.42
CA ALA A 153 -17.62 11.98 -18.55
C ALA A 153 -18.60 10.88 -18.10
N ALA A 154 -18.34 10.24 -16.95
CA ALA A 154 -19.22 9.26 -16.34
C ALA A 154 -20.41 9.87 -15.57
N GLY A 155 -20.51 11.22 -15.49
CA GLY A 155 -21.56 11.90 -14.72
C GLY A 155 -21.42 11.74 -13.20
N LEU A 156 -20.20 11.37 -12.75
CA LEU A 156 -19.87 11.19 -11.34
C LEU A 156 -19.34 12.51 -10.76
N THR A 157 -19.30 12.59 -9.44
CA THR A 157 -18.80 13.77 -8.73
C THR A 157 -17.30 13.64 -8.46
N GLU A 158 -16.66 14.72 -8.07
CA GLU A 158 -15.25 14.73 -7.70
C GLU A 158 -14.93 13.83 -6.49
N ASN A 159 -15.95 13.46 -5.71
CA ASN A 159 -15.78 12.53 -4.58
C ASN A 159 -15.38 11.13 -5.02
N GLU A 160 -15.79 10.71 -6.22
CA GLU A 160 -15.42 9.40 -6.76
C GLU A 160 -14.04 9.38 -7.41
N ALA A 161 -13.42 10.54 -7.62
CA ALA A 161 -12.12 10.62 -8.27
C ALA A 161 -11.01 9.85 -7.55
N GLY A 162 -11.06 9.81 -6.21
CA GLY A 162 -10.09 9.05 -5.42
C GLY A 162 -10.13 7.55 -5.69
N TYR A 163 -11.32 6.99 -5.92
CA TYR A 163 -11.48 5.56 -6.27
C TYR A 163 -10.86 5.27 -7.63
N LEU A 164 -11.17 6.08 -8.65
CA LEU A 164 -10.61 5.90 -9.98
C LEU A 164 -9.10 6.10 -10.01
N TRP A 165 -8.59 7.05 -9.24
CA TRP A 165 -7.16 7.31 -9.14
C TRP A 165 -6.38 6.15 -8.48
N MET A 166 -6.98 5.50 -7.47
CA MET A 166 -6.45 4.28 -6.87
C MET A 166 -6.53 3.09 -7.85
N ASP A 167 -7.67 2.93 -8.51
CA ASP A 167 -7.92 1.87 -9.49
C ASP A 167 -6.94 1.93 -10.67
N ASP A 168 -6.60 3.14 -11.15
CA ASP A 168 -5.55 3.32 -12.16
C ASP A 168 -4.20 2.73 -11.72
N GLY A 169 -3.81 2.92 -10.47
CA GLY A 169 -2.58 2.34 -9.93
C GLY A 169 -2.63 0.81 -9.86
N ILE A 170 -3.77 0.26 -9.44
CA ILE A 170 -4.02 -1.18 -9.41
C ILE A 170 -3.97 -1.75 -10.84
N GLY A 171 -4.65 -1.11 -11.79
CA GLY A 171 -4.67 -1.51 -13.19
C GLY A 171 -3.27 -1.63 -13.77
N VAL A 172 -2.42 -0.63 -13.56
CA VAL A 172 -1.04 -0.65 -14.07
C VAL A 172 -0.19 -1.77 -13.45
N ILE A 173 -0.42 -2.11 -12.18
CA ILE A 173 0.26 -3.25 -11.54
C ILE A 173 -0.21 -4.56 -12.20
N LEU A 174 -1.51 -4.74 -12.43
CA LEU A 174 -2.05 -5.91 -13.08
C LEU A 174 -1.57 -6.04 -14.54
N ASP A 175 -1.58 -4.94 -15.29
CA ASP A 175 -1.05 -4.89 -16.66
C ASP A 175 0.44 -5.27 -16.70
N LYS A 176 1.23 -4.86 -15.69
CA LYS A 176 2.64 -5.24 -15.60
C LYS A 176 2.83 -6.75 -15.36
N LEU A 177 2.00 -7.37 -14.53
CA LEU A 177 2.02 -8.82 -14.33
C LEU A 177 1.68 -9.58 -15.63
N ASP A 178 0.69 -9.07 -16.38
CA ASP A 178 0.30 -9.62 -17.67
C ASP A 178 1.41 -9.42 -18.74
N GLU A 179 2.00 -8.23 -18.83
CA GLU A 179 3.14 -7.91 -19.73
C GLU A 179 4.34 -8.83 -19.49
N LEU A 180 4.64 -9.15 -18.24
CA LEU A 180 5.75 -10.02 -17.88
C LEU A 180 5.41 -11.51 -18.00
N GLY A 181 4.16 -11.87 -18.28
CA GLY A 181 3.71 -13.26 -18.40
C GLY A 181 3.68 -14.03 -17.09
N ILE A 182 3.59 -13.35 -15.97
CA ILE A 182 3.59 -13.97 -14.62
C ILE A 182 2.23 -13.90 -13.90
N ALA A 183 1.24 -13.27 -14.51
CA ALA A 183 -0.08 -13.05 -13.91
C ALA A 183 -0.78 -14.36 -13.51
N ASP A 184 -0.68 -15.41 -14.32
CA ASP A 184 -1.32 -16.70 -14.06
C ASP A 184 -0.77 -17.40 -12.81
N ASN A 185 0.50 -17.14 -12.48
CA ASN A 185 1.17 -17.68 -11.29
C ASN A 185 1.31 -16.63 -10.16
N THR A 186 0.48 -15.60 -10.18
CA THR A 186 0.48 -14.53 -9.14
C THR A 186 -0.90 -14.42 -8.52
N ILE A 187 -0.94 -14.48 -7.19
CA ILE A 187 -2.13 -14.14 -6.40
C ILE A 187 -2.09 -12.65 -6.14
N PHE A 188 -3.05 -11.92 -6.69
CA PHE A 188 -3.27 -10.51 -6.39
C PHE A 188 -4.45 -10.38 -5.41
N LEU A 189 -4.20 -9.81 -4.24
CA LEU A 189 -5.21 -9.53 -3.23
C LEU A 189 -5.39 -8.02 -3.07
N PHE A 190 -6.62 -7.55 -3.22
CA PHE A 190 -7.03 -6.21 -2.80
C PHE A 190 -7.89 -6.31 -1.55
N VAL A 191 -7.52 -5.59 -0.50
CA VAL A 191 -8.23 -5.55 0.77
C VAL A 191 -8.07 -4.20 1.45
N SER A 192 -9.09 -3.73 2.16
CA SER A 192 -8.96 -2.56 3.04
C SER A 192 -8.51 -2.98 4.44
N ASP A 193 -7.79 -2.12 5.14
CA ASP A 193 -7.33 -2.35 6.52
C ASP A 193 -8.47 -2.31 7.55
N HIS A 194 -9.52 -1.55 7.29
CA HIS A 194 -10.74 -1.45 8.10
C HIS A 194 -11.91 -0.89 7.30
N GLY A 195 -13.12 -0.97 7.87
CA GLY A 195 -14.33 -0.47 7.24
C GLY A 195 -14.41 1.05 7.17
N SER A 196 -15.31 1.54 6.33
CA SER A 196 -15.45 2.96 5.97
C SER A 196 -16.14 3.83 7.03
N SER A 197 -16.82 3.21 8.00
CA SER A 197 -17.57 3.94 9.04
C SER A 197 -17.43 3.28 10.41
N GLY A 198 -16.96 4.05 11.39
CA GLY A 198 -16.79 3.57 12.77
C GLY A 198 -15.57 2.68 12.96
N LYS A 199 -14.54 2.86 12.18
CA LYS A 199 -13.17 2.28 12.21
C LYS A 199 -13.00 1.14 13.24
N GLY A 200 -13.16 -0.11 12.80
CA GLY A 200 -13.02 -1.30 13.67
C GLY A 200 -14.12 -1.50 14.70
N SER A 201 -15.24 -0.77 14.62
CA SER A 201 -16.35 -0.93 15.56
C SER A 201 -17.11 -2.23 15.31
N LEU A 202 -17.15 -3.11 16.30
CA LEU A 202 -17.91 -4.35 16.29
C LEU A 202 -19.43 -4.15 16.15
N PHE A 203 -19.91 -2.98 16.55
CA PHE A 203 -21.34 -2.65 16.55
C PHE A 203 -21.85 -1.97 15.28
N ARG A 204 -20.97 -1.81 14.28
CA ARG A 204 -21.30 -1.19 13.00
C ARG A 204 -20.80 -2.07 11.87
N THR A 205 -21.68 -2.60 11.06
CA THR A 205 -21.37 -3.43 9.90
C THR A 205 -20.25 -2.81 9.05
N LYS A 206 -20.41 -1.54 8.67
CA LYS A 206 -19.38 -0.80 7.91
C LYS A 206 -18.10 -0.47 8.69
N GLY A 207 -17.99 -0.85 9.95
CA GLY A 207 -16.77 -0.69 10.74
C GLY A 207 -15.77 -1.81 10.53
N MET A 208 -16.25 -3.00 10.21
CA MET A 208 -15.44 -4.22 10.06
C MET A 208 -15.54 -4.85 8.67
N GLU A 209 -16.68 -4.72 7.98
CA GLU A 209 -16.81 -5.20 6.61
C GLU A 209 -15.89 -4.43 5.68
N VAL A 210 -15.04 -5.15 4.99
CA VAL A 210 -14.06 -4.61 4.04
C VAL A 210 -14.17 -5.34 2.71
N PRO A 211 -13.93 -4.66 1.57
CA PRO A 211 -13.79 -5.35 0.31
C PRO A 211 -12.58 -6.30 0.37
N CYS A 212 -12.78 -7.52 -0.13
CA CYS A 212 -11.72 -8.49 -0.32
C CYS A 212 -11.88 -9.08 -1.71
N ILE A 213 -10.95 -8.77 -2.61
CA ILE A 213 -11.00 -9.19 -4.01
C ILE A 213 -9.70 -9.92 -4.31
N VAL A 214 -9.83 -11.15 -4.83
CA VAL A 214 -8.69 -12.00 -5.19
C VAL A 214 -8.72 -12.25 -6.70
N ARG A 215 -7.57 -12.02 -7.35
CA ARG A 215 -7.31 -12.45 -8.73
C ARG A 215 -6.20 -13.51 -8.73
N TRP A 216 -6.52 -14.71 -9.15
CA TRP A 216 -5.56 -15.80 -9.34
C TRP A 216 -6.02 -16.69 -10.50
N PRO A 217 -5.63 -16.38 -11.75
CA PRO A 217 -6.18 -17.03 -12.94
C PRO A 217 -6.05 -18.56 -12.92
N ASN A 218 -4.93 -19.09 -12.45
CA ASN A 218 -4.72 -20.55 -12.37
C ASN A 218 -5.37 -21.23 -11.17
N GLY A 219 -5.80 -20.48 -10.15
CA GLY A 219 -6.34 -21.07 -8.92
C GLY A 219 -7.82 -20.79 -8.69
N ILE A 220 -8.35 -19.67 -9.21
CA ILE A 220 -9.73 -19.24 -8.93
C ILE A 220 -10.43 -18.89 -10.24
N LYS A 221 -11.57 -19.54 -10.49
CA LYS A 221 -12.40 -19.24 -11.66
C LYS A 221 -12.92 -17.79 -11.61
N ALA A 222 -12.76 -17.06 -12.70
CA ALA A 222 -13.27 -15.70 -12.82
C ALA A 222 -14.80 -15.63 -12.52
N GLY A 223 -15.21 -14.59 -11.79
CA GLY A 223 -16.62 -14.39 -11.41
C GLY A 223 -17.09 -15.25 -10.23
N THR A 224 -16.19 -15.99 -9.56
CA THR A 224 -16.52 -16.67 -8.31
C THR A 224 -16.81 -15.67 -7.21
N VAL A 225 -17.87 -15.93 -6.45
CA VAL A 225 -18.21 -15.21 -5.21
C VAL A 225 -18.14 -16.20 -4.06
N CYS A 226 -17.52 -15.79 -2.95
CA CYS A 226 -17.42 -16.57 -1.72
C CYS A 226 -18.15 -15.80 -0.61
N ASP A 227 -19.14 -16.44 0.00
CA ASP A 227 -19.97 -15.88 1.08
C ASP A 227 -19.46 -16.33 2.48
N GLU A 228 -18.33 -17.04 2.54
CA GLU A 228 -17.72 -17.44 3.81
C GLU A 228 -17.11 -16.25 4.54
N LEU A 229 -17.17 -16.31 5.86
CA LEU A 229 -16.62 -15.28 6.71
C LEU A 229 -15.09 -15.42 6.81
N LEU A 230 -14.39 -14.43 6.28
CA LEU A 230 -12.93 -14.32 6.35
C LEU A 230 -12.52 -13.18 7.27
N GLN A 231 -11.36 -13.31 7.89
CA GLN A 231 -10.74 -12.30 8.74
C GLN A 231 -9.31 -11.98 8.27
N SER A 232 -8.82 -10.80 8.62
CA SER A 232 -7.43 -10.43 8.28
C SER A 232 -6.37 -11.35 8.88
N THR A 233 -6.68 -12.04 9.98
CA THR A 233 -5.82 -13.08 10.59
C THR A 233 -5.65 -14.30 9.70
N ASP A 234 -6.59 -14.57 8.78
CA ASP A 234 -6.56 -15.74 7.88
C ASP A 234 -5.57 -15.57 6.71
N PHE A 235 -5.15 -14.35 6.42
CA PHE A 235 -4.20 -14.12 5.32
C PHE A 235 -2.83 -14.74 5.60
N VAL A 236 -2.33 -14.68 6.82
CA VAL A 236 -0.99 -15.19 7.14
C VAL A 236 -0.90 -16.72 6.94
N PRO A 237 -1.78 -17.54 7.54
CA PRO A 237 -1.76 -18.99 7.29
C PRO A 237 -2.02 -19.32 5.81
N THR A 238 -2.85 -18.55 5.11
CA THR A 238 -3.08 -18.74 3.67
C THR A 238 -1.79 -18.52 2.87
N TRP A 239 -1.00 -17.47 3.17
CA TRP A 239 0.28 -17.24 2.49
C TRP A 239 1.31 -18.33 2.77
N PHE A 240 1.32 -18.93 3.97
CA PHE A 240 2.16 -20.10 4.25
C PHE A 240 1.73 -21.30 3.42
N ASP A 241 0.43 -21.54 3.33
CA ASP A 241 -0.16 -22.69 2.64
C ASP A 241 0.10 -22.61 1.12
N VAL A 242 -0.30 -21.53 0.46
CA VAL A 242 -0.10 -21.36 -0.99
C VAL A 242 1.38 -21.29 -1.39
N ALA A 243 2.26 -20.86 -0.49
CA ALA A 243 3.70 -20.87 -0.71
C ALA A 243 4.35 -22.22 -0.46
N GLY A 244 3.63 -23.22 0.06
CA GLY A 244 4.17 -24.51 0.46
C GLY A 244 5.20 -24.43 1.60
N VAL A 245 5.04 -23.43 2.49
CA VAL A 245 5.98 -23.14 3.58
C VAL A 245 5.37 -23.55 4.91
N GLU A 246 6.08 -24.39 5.66
CA GLU A 246 5.64 -24.81 6.98
C GLU A 246 5.61 -23.64 7.98
N ILE A 247 4.52 -23.57 8.75
CA ILE A 247 4.42 -22.62 9.86
C ILE A 247 5.43 -23.02 10.94
N PRO A 248 6.30 -22.12 11.40
CA PRO A 248 7.28 -22.44 12.44
C PRO A 248 6.62 -23.01 13.70
N LYS A 249 7.17 -24.09 14.23
CA LYS A 249 6.64 -24.73 15.44
C LYS A 249 6.56 -23.74 16.60
N GLY A 250 5.36 -23.62 17.20
CA GLY A 250 5.10 -22.71 18.31
C GLY A 250 4.84 -21.24 17.88
N TYR A 251 4.75 -20.98 16.57
CA TYR A 251 4.31 -19.67 16.11
C TYR A 251 2.80 -19.49 16.41
N PRO A 252 2.38 -18.44 17.12
CA PRO A 252 0.97 -18.22 17.40
C PRO A 252 0.23 -17.89 16.11
N MET A 253 -0.83 -18.61 15.83
CA MET A 253 -1.64 -18.45 14.63
C MET A 253 -3.12 -18.43 15.03
N ASP A 254 -3.78 -17.30 14.88
CA ASP A 254 -5.19 -17.12 15.24
C ASP A 254 -6.14 -17.35 14.07
N GLY A 255 -5.62 -17.32 12.84
CA GLY A 255 -6.38 -17.53 11.61
C GLY A 255 -6.26 -18.95 11.05
N ILE A 256 -7.06 -19.24 10.04
CA ILE A 256 -7.04 -20.46 9.25
C ILE A 256 -6.77 -20.14 7.78
N SER A 257 -6.15 -21.10 7.05
CA SER A 257 -5.99 -20.95 5.60
C SER A 257 -7.34 -21.05 4.89
N PHE A 258 -7.55 -20.18 3.93
CA PHE A 258 -8.65 -20.25 2.96
C PHE A 258 -8.17 -20.55 1.53
N ALA A 259 -6.96 -21.07 1.40
CA ALA A 259 -6.47 -21.56 0.11
C ALA A 259 -7.41 -22.63 -0.44
N PRO A 260 -7.66 -22.66 -1.78
CA PRO A 260 -8.56 -23.61 -2.43
C PRO A 260 -8.04 -25.03 -2.35
#